data_6d44e786b2aa485e9a41f8ca2d6779be
#
_entry.id   6d44e786b2aa485e9a41f8ca2d6779be
#
_cell.length_a   1.000
_cell.length_b   1.000
_cell.length_c   1.000
_cell.angle_alpha   90.00
_cell.angle_beta   90.00
_cell.angle_gamma   90.00
#
_symmetry.space_group_name_H-M   'P 1'
#
loop_
_entity.id
_entity.type
_entity.pdbx_description
1 polymer ?
#
loop_
_entity_poly.entity_id
_entity_poly.type
_entity_poly.pdbx_seq_one_letter_code
_entity_poly.pdbx_strand_id
1 'polypeptide(L)'
;MKKVLSLLLALAISITSLSFATSAFAADSSKCASITFCGTENNSLIDEALNAINECRKVSNMAPLSLDNNLCEQAKQRAKDVFVYYDTQDMYLPNGDTVSSYIPTGIITTIYAFYDVPTYDSIKSQVKTYATHSLLNSAQGVGVGFFTLNGITSMYVIYSQNQVAIPYTNFADTSVNATVNTLISNVSLRCQLEIVSGKSYVPLTALAYFNNGLSVSAVSLVNNQVTFKSSKPSVAKVKNNILYAKDNGSYSLTVSLNSNPALSSTESYVMSGIKKPKANITSVKSKKKKQITVSWKNNIKNVTGYEIQYSTSKKFTKKTTKTVTAKGKKVKSKKISKLKSKKTYYVRIRAYKNQSQGEKFYGKYSKTLKIKVK
;
A
#
# COMPACT_ATOMS: atom_id res chain seq x y z
N MET A 1 -18.44 -10.02 32.06
CA MET A 1 -17.83 -8.79 32.56
C MET A 1 -16.31 -8.93 32.39
N LYS A 2 -15.76 -8.53 31.23
CA LYS A 2 -14.31 -8.47 31.02
C LYS A 2 -13.87 -7.06 31.41
N LYS A 3 -13.14 -6.95 32.50
CA LYS A 3 -12.46 -5.71 32.89
C LYS A 3 -11.39 -5.44 31.82
N VAL A 4 -11.61 -4.46 30.97
CA VAL A 4 -10.59 -3.89 30.09
C VAL A 4 -9.69 -3.07 31.00
N LEU A 5 -8.48 -3.55 31.23
CA LEU A 5 -7.43 -2.81 31.88
C LEU A 5 -6.95 -1.75 30.89
N SER A 6 -7.48 -0.54 31.00
CA SER A 6 -6.96 0.61 30.26
C SER A 6 -5.60 0.98 30.87
N LEU A 7 -4.52 0.53 30.21
CA LEU A 7 -3.18 1.02 30.50
C LEU A 7 -3.07 2.40 29.86
N LEU A 8 -3.38 3.44 30.65
CA LEU A 8 -3.10 4.84 30.31
C LEU A 8 -1.58 5.04 30.35
N LEU A 9 -0.92 4.91 29.21
CA LEU A 9 0.47 5.28 29.05
C LEU A 9 0.52 6.73 28.56
N ALA A 10 0.40 7.68 29.50
CA ALA A 10 0.72 9.07 29.23
C ALA A 10 2.23 9.24 29.40
N LEU A 11 2.98 9.25 28.29
CA LEU A 11 4.37 9.65 28.31
C LEU A 11 4.46 11.07 27.76
N ALA A 12 4.44 12.03 28.67
CA ALA A 12 4.65 13.42 28.35
C ALA A 12 6.13 13.74 28.57
N ILE A 13 6.82 14.15 27.54
CA ILE A 13 8.23 14.55 27.60
C ILE A 13 8.35 16.01 27.27
N SER A 14 8.80 16.81 28.26
CA SER A 14 9.20 18.19 28.05
C SER A 14 10.60 18.22 27.46
N ILE A 15 10.77 18.75 26.27
CA ILE A 15 12.08 19.09 25.71
C ILE A 15 12.35 20.56 26.08
N THR A 16 13.10 20.79 27.13
CA THR A 16 13.73 22.11 27.34
C THR A 16 14.88 22.22 26.35
N SER A 17 14.82 23.18 25.43
CA SER A 17 15.92 23.43 24.51
C SER A 17 17.15 23.94 25.24
N LEU A 18 18.05 23.01 25.64
CA LEU A 18 19.45 23.38 25.82
C LEU A 18 20.03 23.46 24.39
N SER A 19 20.49 24.64 24.02
CA SER A 19 21.24 24.88 22.81
C SER A 19 22.60 24.22 22.89
N PHE A 20 22.69 22.95 22.47
CA PHE A 20 23.95 22.33 22.13
C PHE A 20 24.18 22.55 20.63
N ALA A 21 25.28 23.23 20.29
CA ALA A 21 25.79 23.22 18.95
C ALA A 21 26.19 21.76 18.58
N THR A 22 25.31 21.03 18.00
CA THR A 22 25.59 19.69 17.48
C THR A 22 25.90 19.80 15.99
N SER A 23 27.07 19.29 15.59
CA SER A 23 27.32 19.00 14.19
C SER A 23 26.20 18.11 13.67
N ALA A 24 25.39 18.64 12.75
CA ALA A 24 24.34 17.87 12.09
C ALA A 24 25.02 16.74 11.30
N PHE A 25 24.94 15.51 11.77
CA PHE A 25 25.19 14.35 10.95
C PHE A 25 24.04 14.30 9.96
N ALA A 26 24.31 14.60 8.68
CA ALA A 26 23.35 14.35 7.63
C ALA A 26 22.96 12.88 7.68
N ALA A 27 21.68 12.59 7.84
CA ALA A 27 21.21 11.20 7.82
C ALA A 27 21.62 10.57 6.49
N ASP A 28 22.16 9.37 6.55
CA ASP A 28 22.46 8.58 5.36
C ASP A 28 21.14 8.27 4.66
N SER A 29 20.86 8.98 3.56
CA SER A 29 19.61 8.86 2.79
C SER A 29 19.38 7.42 2.30
N SER A 30 20.45 6.60 2.22
CA SER A 30 20.30 5.17 1.87
C SER A 30 19.61 4.36 2.96
N LYS A 31 19.59 4.85 4.19
CA LYS A 31 18.95 4.21 5.35
C LYS A 31 17.54 4.75 5.63
N CYS A 32 17.09 5.75 4.88
CA CYS A 32 15.79 6.39 5.07
C CYS A 32 14.78 5.94 4.02
N ALA A 33 13.51 5.98 4.38
CA ALA A 33 12.38 5.68 3.50
C ALA A 33 11.25 6.66 3.74
N SER A 34 10.60 7.09 2.67
CA SER A 34 9.33 7.82 2.72
C SER A 34 8.18 6.84 2.52
N ILE A 35 7.24 6.81 3.45
CA ILE A 35 6.10 5.91 3.45
C ILE A 35 4.82 6.73 3.49
N THR A 36 3.87 6.43 2.62
CA THR A 36 2.56 7.10 2.57
C THR A 36 1.45 6.10 2.85
N PHE A 37 0.55 6.48 3.74
CA PHE A 37 -0.63 5.71 4.13
C PHE A 37 -1.84 6.63 4.28
N CYS A 38 -3.05 6.06 4.23
CA CYS A 38 -4.28 6.81 4.41
C CYS A 38 -4.72 6.81 5.87
N GLY A 39 -5.09 7.97 6.39
CA GLY A 39 -5.67 8.14 7.72
C GLY A 39 -6.58 9.37 7.76
N THR A 40 -7.01 9.78 8.95
CA THR A 40 -7.91 10.91 9.13
C THR A 40 -7.28 11.99 10.00
N GLU A 41 -7.21 13.22 9.50
CA GLU A 41 -7.01 14.41 10.31
C GLU A 41 -8.34 14.74 11.01
N ASN A 42 -8.38 14.61 12.33
CA ASN A 42 -9.58 14.89 13.12
C ASN A 42 -9.58 16.37 13.54
N ASN A 43 -9.77 17.25 12.60
CA ASN A 43 -9.72 18.68 12.80
C ASN A 43 -10.86 19.20 13.70
N SER A 44 -11.99 18.51 13.77
CA SER A 44 -13.10 18.82 14.68
C SER A 44 -12.71 18.76 16.16
N LEU A 45 -11.69 17.94 16.52
CA LEU A 45 -11.20 17.82 17.88
C LEU A 45 -10.26 18.98 18.30
N ILE A 46 -9.80 19.80 17.36
CA ILE A 46 -8.85 20.88 17.66
C ILE A 46 -9.49 21.95 18.55
N ASP A 47 -10.75 22.32 18.27
CA ASP A 47 -11.48 23.29 19.10
C ASP A 47 -11.79 22.71 20.50
N GLU A 48 -12.17 21.44 20.58
CA GLU A 48 -12.37 20.75 21.83
C GLU A 48 -11.10 20.73 22.69
N ALA A 49 -9.95 20.48 22.06
CA ALA A 49 -8.66 20.50 22.75
C ALA A 49 -8.28 21.90 23.23
N LEU A 50 -8.51 22.94 22.44
CA LEU A 50 -8.29 24.33 22.86
C LEU A 50 -9.15 24.66 24.08
N ASN A 51 -10.43 24.30 24.05
CA ASN A 51 -11.37 24.54 25.16
C ASN A 51 -10.90 23.80 26.43
N ALA A 52 -10.48 22.53 26.29
CA ALA A 52 -9.96 21.74 27.40
C ALA A 52 -8.68 22.36 28.00
N ILE A 53 -7.75 22.81 27.16
CA ILE A 53 -6.51 23.50 27.56
C ILE A 53 -6.85 24.78 28.32
N ASN A 54 -7.73 25.61 27.77
CA ASN A 54 -8.08 26.90 28.35
C ASN A 54 -8.88 26.76 29.66
N GLU A 55 -9.73 25.75 29.80
CA GLU A 55 -10.35 25.44 31.09
C GLU A 55 -9.32 25.06 32.15
N CYS A 56 -8.34 24.22 31.82
CA CYS A 56 -7.26 23.89 32.75
C CYS A 56 -6.46 25.12 33.17
N ARG A 57 -6.11 25.99 32.21
CA ARG A 57 -5.38 27.23 32.43
C ARG A 57 -6.15 28.21 33.33
N LYS A 58 -7.46 28.35 33.10
CA LYS A 58 -8.36 29.19 33.93
C LYS A 58 -8.33 28.77 35.38
N VAL A 59 -8.40 27.46 35.67
CA VAL A 59 -8.33 26.93 37.05
C VAL A 59 -7.00 27.28 37.73
N SER A 60 -5.93 27.44 36.96
CA SER A 60 -4.58 27.79 37.42
C SER A 60 -4.27 29.30 37.31
N ASN A 61 -5.27 30.15 37.09
CA ASN A 61 -5.12 31.59 36.91
C ASN A 61 -4.17 32.02 35.76
N MET A 62 -4.06 31.20 34.72
CA MET A 62 -3.23 31.49 33.56
C MET A 62 -4.07 32.11 32.41
N ALA A 63 -3.48 32.98 31.60
CA ALA A 63 -4.13 33.56 30.44
C ALA A 63 -4.55 32.47 29.42
N PRO A 64 -5.69 32.60 28.74
CA PRO A 64 -6.11 31.70 27.70
C PRO A 64 -5.18 31.78 26.49
N LEU A 65 -5.06 30.66 25.74
CA LEU A 65 -4.34 30.56 24.50
C LEU A 65 -5.28 30.67 23.29
N SER A 66 -4.74 31.10 22.16
CA SER A 66 -5.43 31.09 20.88
C SER A 66 -4.73 30.16 19.88
N LEU A 67 -5.51 29.54 18.98
CA LEU A 67 -4.97 28.68 17.94
C LEU A 67 -4.21 29.50 16.88
N ASP A 68 -2.99 29.09 16.59
CA ASP A 68 -2.19 29.60 15.48
C ASP A 68 -2.19 28.57 14.33
N ASN A 69 -2.51 29.02 13.12
CA ASN A 69 -2.63 28.15 11.95
C ASN A 69 -1.31 27.44 11.63
N ASN A 70 -0.19 28.13 11.69
CA ASN A 70 1.11 27.54 11.37
C ASN A 70 1.50 26.47 12.38
N LEU A 71 1.21 26.72 13.66
CA LEU A 71 1.45 25.74 14.72
C LEU A 71 0.50 24.53 14.59
N CYS A 72 -0.75 24.75 14.20
CA CYS A 72 -1.70 23.66 13.97
C CYS A 72 -1.25 22.77 12.79
N GLU A 73 -0.81 23.35 11.67
CA GLU A 73 -0.30 22.57 10.54
C GLU A 73 0.95 21.75 10.91
N GLN A 74 1.87 22.35 11.69
CA GLN A 74 3.03 21.63 12.23
C GLN A 74 2.59 20.50 13.18
N ALA A 75 1.66 20.79 14.09
CA ALA A 75 1.15 19.79 15.03
C ALA A 75 0.44 18.61 14.31
N LYS A 76 -0.31 18.89 13.24
CA LYS A 76 -0.93 17.84 12.40
C LYS A 76 0.12 16.95 11.72
N GLN A 77 1.20 17.53 11.20
CA GLN A 77 2.29 16.74 10.64
C GLN A 77 2.95 15.88 11.73
N ARG A 78 3.22 16.46 12.89
CA ARG A 78 3.81 15.72 14.02
C ARG A 78 2.89 14.63 14.55
N ALA A 79 1.58 14.83 14.56
CA ALA A 79 0.62 13.80 14.92
C ALA A 79 0.67 12.59 13.96
N LYS A 80 1.00 12.80 12.68
CA LYS A 80 1.25 11.72 11.70
C LYS A 80 2.58 11.00 11.98
N ASP A 81 3.64 11.79 12.25
CA ASP A 81 4.98 11.27 12.49
C ASP A 81 5.05 10.37 13.73
N VAL A 82 4.20 10.59 14.74
CA VAL A 82 4.09 9.78 15.96
C VAL A 82 3.89 8.30 15.66
N PHE A 83 3.18 7.96 14.58
CA PHE A 83 2.97 6.56 14.19
C PHE A 83 4.25 5.86 13.74
N VAL A 84 5.28 6.59 13.39
CA VAL A 84 6.60 6.07 13.02
C VAL A 84 7.63 6.33 14.10
N TYR A 85 7.50 7.46 14.80
CA TYR A 85 8.39 7.91 15.86
C TYR A 85 7.61 8.23 17.12
N TYR A 86 7.32 7.21 17.91
CA TYR A 86 6.74 7.46 19.23
C TYR A 86 7.78 7.87 20.25
N ASP A 87 9.06 7.51 20.04
CA ASP A 87 10.13 7.86 20.96
C ASP A 87 10.57 9.31 20.73
N THR A 88 10.33 10.13 21.76
CA THR A 88 10.65 11.56 21.78
C THR A 88 12.12 11.83 22.11
N GLN A 89 12.91 10.80 22.39
CA GLN A 89 14.34 10.96 22.68
C GLN A 89 15.18 11.11 21.41
N ASP A 90 14.69 10.66 20.25
CA ASP A 90 15.36 10.94 18.99
C ASP A 90 15.04 12.36 18.54
N MET A 91 15.92 13.29 18.89
CA MET A 91 15.84 14.70 18.49
C MET A 91 16.03 14.93 17.00
N TYR A 92 16.17 13.87 16.21
CA TYR A 92 16.41 13.92 14.76
C TYR A 92 15.37 13.08 14.01
N LEU A 93 14.79 13.67 12.97
CA LEU A 93 14.04 12.92 11.97
C LEU A 93 15.02 12.09 11.12
N PRO A 94 14.60 10.96 10.52
CA PRO A 94 15.48 10.11 9.72
C PRO A 94 16.03 10.75 8.45
N ASN A 95 15.43 11.85 8.01
CA ASN A 95 15.94 12.66 6.90
C ASN A 95 17.10 13.58 7.32
N GLY A 96 17.52 13.55 8.60
CA GLY A 96 18.56 14.40 9.15
C GLY A 96 18.07 15.75 9.68
N ASP A 97 16.79 16.07 9.50
CA ASP A 97 16.21 17.28 10.09
C ASP A 97 16.09 17.10 11.60
N THR A 98 16.40 18.15 12.37
CA THR A 98 16.13 18.15 13.79
C THR A 98 14.65 18.37 14.05
N VAL A 99 14.09 17.76 15.09
CA VAL A 99 12.72 18.07 15.54
C VAL A 99 12.59 19.58 15.79
N SER A 100 13.65 20.24 16.24
CA SER A 100 13.73 21.69 16.40
C SER A 100 13.63 22.50 15.08
N SER A 101 13.89 21.89 13.91
CA SER A 101 13.66 22.59 12.63
C SER A 101 12.17 22.79 12.30
N TYR A 102 11.31 21.97 12.92
CA TYR A 102 9.83 22.10 12.83
C TYR A 102 9.23 22.90 13.99
N ILE A 103 10.03 23.14 15.04
CA ILE A 103 9.56 23.79 16.27
C ILE A 103 10.49 24.97 16.56
N PRO A 104 10.05 26.22 16.41
CA PRO A 104 10.85 27.40 16.74
C PRO A 104 11.35 27.35 18.18
N THR A 105 12.55 27.90 18.43
CA THR A 105 13.15 28.01 19.77
C THR A 105 12.20 28.64 20.79
N GLY A 106 12.09 28.09 21.97
CA GLY A 106 11.25 28.60 23.06
C GLY A 106 9.85 28.00 23.17
N ILE A 107 9.59 26.90 22.48
CA ILE A 107 8.30 26.20 22.46
C ILE A 107 8.36 24.92 23.30
N ILE A 108 7.26 24.64 24.00
CA ILE A 108 7.01 23.36 24.66
C ILE A 108 6.08 22.53 23.78
N THR A 109 6.37 21.25 23.63
CA THR A 109 5.54 20.31 22.89
C THR A 109 5.14 19.12 23.74
N THR A 110 3.96 18.57 23.47
CA THR A 110 3.46 17.37 24.13
C THR A 110 2.80 16.44 23.14
N ILE A 111 2.93 15.14 23.40
CA ILE A 111 2.35 14.06 22.57
C ILE A 111 1.41 13.24 23.44
N TYR A 112 0.27 12.87 22.87
CA TYR A 112 -0.69 11.97 23.48
C TYR A 112 -1.17 10.93 22.47
N ALA A 113 -1.49 9.72 22.94
CA ALA A 113 -2.09 8.68 22.13
C ALA A 113 -3.36 8.17 22.81
N PHE A 114 -4.41 7.96 22.03
CA PHE A 114 -5.70 7.46 22.47
C PHE A 114 -6.06 6.19 21.68
N TYR A 115 -6.68 5.23 22.34
CA TYR A 115 -7.39 4.17 21.65
C TYR A 115 -8.75 4.72 21.21
N ASP A 116 -9.05 4.65 19.93
CA ASP A 116 -10.19 5.29 19.26
C ASP A 116 -10.13 6.84 19.24
N VAL A 117 -11.18 7.47 18.74
CA VAL A 117 -11.31 8.93 18.71
C VAL A 117 -11.57 9.42 20.15
N PRO A 118 -10.75 10.33 20.71
CA PRO A 118 -10.89 10.75 22.09
C PRO A 118 -12.15 11.57 22.33
N THR A 119 -12.66 11.49 23.55
CA THR A 119 -13.71 12.38 24.05
C THR A 119 -13.12 13.63 24.67
N TYR A 120 -13.92 14.70 24.81
CA TYR A 120 -13.52 15.92 25.50
C TYR A 120 -12.89 15.65 26.89
N ASP A 121 -13.53 14.81 27.72
CA ASP A 121 -13.01 14.48 29.05
C ASP A 121 -11.67 13.76 29.01
N SER A 122 -11.48 12.88 28.03
CA SER A 122 -10.21 12.20 27.86
C SER A 122 -9.09 13.16 27.41
N ILE A 123 -9.38 14.09 26.51
CA ILE A 123 -8.47 15.16 26.10
C ILE A 123 -8.11 16.02 27.31
N LYS A 124 -9.12 16.51 28.06
CA LYS A 124 -8.93 17.36 29.23
C LYS A 124 -8.07 16.71 30.30
N SER A 125 -8.31 15.44 30.57
CA SER A 125 -7.50 14.67 31.53
C SER A 125 -6.02 14.63 31.13
N GLN A 126 -5.73 14.45 29.84
CA GLN A 126 -4.37 14.35 29.33
C GLN A 126 -3.63 15.71 29.31
N VAL A 127 -4.30 16.78 28.85
CA VAL A 127 -3.64 18.09 28.72
C VAL A 127 -3.41 18.80 30.05
N LYS A 128 -4.11 18.44 31.11
CA LYS A 128 -4.14 19.12 32.41
C LYS A 128 -2.74 19.42 32.95
N THR A 129 -1.86 18.45 32.98
CA THR A 129 -0.52 18.58 33.57
C THR A 129 0.34 19.61 32.85
N TYR A 130 0.31 19.62 31.52
CA TYR A 130 1.15 20.48 30.70
C TYR A 130 0.54 21.83 30.42
N ALA A 131 -0.78 21.91 30.21
CA ALA A 131 -1.46 23.17 29.98
C ALA A 131 -1.26 24.19 31.13
N THR A 132 -0.98 23.68 32.34
CA THR A 132 -0.80 24.47 33.56
C THR A 132 0.67 24.53 34.03
N HIS A 133 1.63 24.08 33.23
CA HIS A 133 3.02 24.09 33.56
C HIS A 133 3.55 25.54 33.66
N SER A 134 4.34 25.85 34.68
CA SER A 134 4.82 27.21 34.94
C SER A 134 5.60 27.85 33.80
N LEU A 135 6.32 27.06 33.00
CA LEU A 135 7.03 27.52 31.81
C LEU A 135 6.08 28.08 30.72
N LEU A 136 4.78 27.80 30.81
CA LEU A 136 3.76 28.29 29.88
C LEU A 136 3.01 29.53 30.38
N ASN A 137 3.44 30.17 31.45
CA ASN A 137 2.81 31.39 31.96
C ASN A 137 2.79 32.51 30.92
N SER A 138 3.83 32.64 30.11
CA SER A 138 3.97 33.64 29.03
C SER A 138 3.48 33.12 27.66
N ALA A 139 2.94 31.91 27.57
CA ALA A 139 2.45 31.39 26.30
C ALA A 139 1.19 32.16 25.83
N GLN A 140 1.13 32.47 24.54
CA GLN A 140 0.04 33.20 23.88
C GLN A 140 -0.64 32.38 22.78
N GLY A 141 0.14 31.57 22.04
CA GLY A 141 -0.31 30.74 20.95
C GLY A 141 -0.25 29.24 21.25
N VAL A 142 -1.12 28.48 20.61
CA VAL A 142 -1.09 27.01 20.65
C VAL A 142 -1.43 26.44 19.29
N GLY A 143 -0.73 25.37 18.90
CA GLY A 143 -1.08 24.51 17.79
C GLY A 143 -1.48 23.14 18.28
N VAL A 144 -2.56 22.60 17.75
CA VAL A 144 -3.04 21.28 18.06
C VAL A 144 -3.26 20.50 16.77
N GLY A 145 -2.83 19.26 16.72
CA GLY A 145 -3.04 18.38 15.58
C GLY A 145 -3.47 17.00 16.05
N PHE A 146 -4.45 16.43 15.37
CA PHE A 146 -4.91 15.07 15.58
C PHE A 146 -4.78 14.26 14.30
N PHE A 147 -4.41 13.00 14.44
CA PHE A 147 -4.41 12.07 13.34
C PHE A 147 -4.81 10.67 13.81
N THR A 148 -5.81 10.09 13.16
CA THR A 148 -6.30 8.74 13.44
C THR A 148 -5.87 7.76 12.37
N LEU A 149 -5.30 6.64 12.81
CA LEU A 149 -4.87 5.52 11.98
C LEU A 149 -5.20 4.19 12.67
N ASN A 150 -6.00 3.34 12.02
CA ASN A 150 -6.34 2.01 12.49
C ASN A 150 -6.87 1.95 13.95
N GLY A 151 -7.72 2.90 14.33
CA GLY A 151 -8.33 2.96 15.67
C GLY A 151 -7.42 3.52 16.77
N ILE A 152 -6.26 4.08 16.40
CA ILE A 152 -5.41 4.86 17.32
C ILE A 152 -5.42 6.30 16.86
N THR A 153 -5.67 7.22 17.79
CA THR A 153 -5.60 8.66 17.55
C THR A 153 -4.41 9.25 18.29
N SER A 154 -3.51 9.89 17.56
CA SER A 154 -2.44 10.71 18.12
C SER A 154 -2.90 12.15 18.22
N MET A 155 -2.49 12.84 19.28
CA MET A 155 -2.61 14.27 19.44
C MET A 155 -1.24 14.87 19.70
N TYR A 156 -0.91 15.93 19.00
CA TYR A 156 0.30 16.69 19.22
C TYR A 156 -0.07 18.14 19.56
N VAL A 157 0.57 18.70 20.60
CA VAL A 157 0.31 20.08 21.04
C VAL A 157 1.62 20.85 21.06
N ILE A 158 1.63 22.05 20.50
CA ILE A 158 2.76 22.97 20.43
C ILE A 158 2.35 24.26 21.12
N TYR A 159 3.05 24.65 22.20
CA TYR A 159 2.81 25.89 22.92
C TYR A 159 3.86 26.93 22.52
N SER A 160 3.44 28.16 22.22
CA SER A 160 4.29 29.26 21.80
C SER A 160 4.11 30.52 22.66
N GLN A 161 5.21 31.19 22.92
CA GLN A 161 5.21 32.50 23.56
C GLN A 161 4.92 33.64 22.56
N ASN A 162 4.96 33.37 21.26
CA ASN A 162 4.69 34.35 20.24
C ASN A 162 3.17 34.62 20.13
N GLN A 163 2.83 35.85 19.75
CA GLN A 163 1.45 36.19 19.35
C GLN A 163 1.02 35.34 18.17
N VAL A 164 -0.28 35.01 18.15
CA VAL A 164 -0.89 34.30 17.02
C VAL A 164 -0.84 35.17 15.78
N ALA A 165 -0.11 34.73 14.77
CA ALA A 165 0.05 35.44 13.53
C ALA A 165 -1.16 35.24 12.59
N ILE A 166 -1.64 34.00 12.51
CA ILE A 166 -2.77 33.62 11.66
C ILE A 166 -3.70 32.71 12.47
N PRO A 167 -4.96 33.13 12.75
CA PRO A 167 -5.92 32.27 13.43
C PRO A 167 -6.25 31.01 12.64
N TYR A 168 -6.40 29.87 13.33
CA TYR A 168 -6.82 28.61 12.72
C TYR A 168 -8.34 28.57 12.54
N THR A 169 -8.78 28.14 11.36
CA THR A 169 -10.21 28.13 11.00
C THR A 169 -10.71 26.83 10.35
N ASN A 170 -9.81 25.86 10.10
CA ASN A 170 -10.18 24.60 9.41
C ASN A 170 -10.52 23.49 10.40
N PHE A 171 -11.77 23.39 10.84
CA PHE A 171 -12.24 22.40 11.80
C PHE A 171 -12.93 21.17 11.15
N ALA A 172 -12.86 21.00 9.84
CA ALA A 172 -13.46 19.86 9.16
C ALA A 172 -12.52 18.65 9.15
N ASP A 173 -13.02 17.49 9.55
CA ASP A 173 -12.29 16.23 9.46
C ASP A 173 -11.99 15.88 8.01
N THR A 174 -10.78 15.41 7.75
CA THR A 174 -10.33 15.15 6.38
C THR A 174 -9.56 13.83 6.30
N SER A 175 -9.98 12.98 5.38
CA SER A 175 -9.20 11.79 5.02
C SER A 175 -8.02 12.22 4.14
N VAL A 176 -6.81 11.90 4.57
CA VAL A 176 -5.58 12.32 3.89
C VAL A 176 -4.62 11.16 3.66
N ASN A 177 -3.80 11.31 2.62
CA ASN A 177 -2.61 10.49 2.45
C ASN A 177 -1.46 11.11 3.25
N ALA A 178 -1.18 10.55 4.41
CA ALA A 178 -0.07 11.00 5.26
C ALA A 178 1.24 10.41 4.75
N THR A 179 2.25 11.27 4.52
CA THR A 179 3.61 10.84 4.19
C THR A 179 4.51 11.08 5.38
N VAL A 180 5.22 10.04 5.80
CA VAL A 180 6.17 10.08 6.90
C VAL A 180 7.52 9.55 6.44
N ASN A 181 8.60 10.11 6.97
CA ASN A 181 9.96 9.62 6.74
C ASN A 181 10.39 8.75 7.91
N THR A 182 11.11 7.67 7.63
CA THR A 182 11.55 6.73 8.67
C THR A 182 12.87 6.07 8.29
N LEU A 183 13.59 5.56 9.29
CA LEU A 183 14.67 4.62 9.03
C LEU A 183 14.10 3.29 8.55
N ILE A 184 14.76 2.66 7.57
CA ILE A 184 14.33 1.34 7.07
C ILE A 184 14.38 0.24 8.14
N SER A 185 15.19 0.43 9.19
CA SER A 185 15.24 -0.46 10.38
C SER A 185 13.97 -0.42 11.22
N ASN A 186 13.21 0.67 11.16
CA ASN A 186 12.01 0.89 11.99
C ASN A 186 10.74 0.39 11.31
N VAL A 187 10.83 -0.13 10.10
CA VAL A 187 9.68 -0.61 9.36
C VAL A 187 9.98 -1.94 8.67
N SER A 188 9.01 -2.82 8.66
CA SER A 188 9.05 -4.04 7.85
C SER A 188 7.86 -4.08 6.88
N LEU A 189 8.08 -4.65 5.70
CA LEU A 189 7.03 -4.81 4.70
C LEU A 189 6.54 -6.25 4.67
N ARG A 190 5.23 -6.42 4.41
CA ARG A 190 4.65 -7.72 4.05
C ARG A 190 3.74 -7.59 2.84
N CYS A 191 3.67 -8.66 2.07
CA CYS A 191 2.71 -8.79 0.98
C CYS A 191 1.40 -9.37 1.50
N GLN A 192 0.31 -8.65 1.36
CA GLN A 192 -1.02 -9.17 1.64
C GLN A 192 -1.67 -9.67 0.36
N LEU A 193 -2.17 -10.90 0.40
CA LEU A 193 -2.90 -11.57 -0.68
C LEU A 193 -4.40 -11.53 -0.36
N GLU A 194 -5.15 -10.73 -1.11
CA GLU A 194 -6.61 -10.70 -0.98
C GLU A 194 -7.23 -11.84 -1.81
N ILE A 195 -7.62 -12.95 -1.14
CA ILE A 195 -8.18 -14.13 -1.80
C ILE A 195 -9.61 -13.84 -2.25
N VAL A 196 -9.81 -13.75 -3.57
CA VAL A 196 -11.14 -13.61 -4.18
C VAL A 196 -11.64 -14.98 -4.62
N SER A 197 -12.68 -15.49 -3.93
CA SER A 197 -13.25 -16.81 -4.22
C SER A 197 -13.62 -17.00 -5.68
N GLY A 198 -13.26 -18.15 -6.25
CA GLY A 198 -13.54 -18.51 -7.65
C GLY A 198 -12.72 -17.75 -8.70
N LYS A 199 -11.82 -16.86 -8.34
CA LYS A 199 -10.93 -16.16 -9.26
C LYS A 199 -9.57 -16.84 -9.34
N SER A 200 -8.92 -16.76 -10.50
CA SER A 200 -7.55 -17.22 -10.73
C SER A 200 -6.55 -16.07 -10.70
N TYR A 201 -6.89 -15.02 -9.98
CA TYR A 201 -6.07 -13.85 -9.72
C TYR A 201 -6.37 -13.29 -8.34
N VAL A 202 -5.39 -12.62 -7.74
CA VAL A 202 -5.46 -12.07 -6.39
C VAL A 202 -4.88 -10.65 -6.43
N PRO A 203 -5.59 -9.62 -5.97
CA PRO A 203 -5.00 -8.32 -5.69
C PRO A 203 -3.88 -8.44 -4.65
N LEU A 204 -2.86 -7.63 -4.80
CA LEU A 204 -1.73 -7.54 -3.88
C LEU A 204 -1.75 -6.18 -3.21
N THR A 205 -1.64 -6.17 -1.91
CA THR A 205 -1.45 -4.97 -1.09
C THR A 205 -0.18 -5.12 -0.27
N ALA A 206 0.56 -4.05 -0.09
CA ALA A 206 1.68 -4.02 0.85
C ALA A 206 1.21 -3.50 2.20
N LEU A 207 1.60 -4.18 3.24
CA LEU A 207 1.45 -3.75 4.62
C LEU A 207 2.80 -3.30 5.16
N ALA A 208 2.83 -2.17 5.85
CA ALA A 208 3.95 -1.73 6.67
C ALA A 208 3.65 -2.00 8.14
N TYR A 209 4.64 -2.50 8.84
CA TYR A 209 4.63 -2.70 10.30
C TYR A 209 5.71 -1.80 10.88
N PHE A 210 5.34 -0.90 11.77
CA PHE A 210 6.27 0.01 12.42
C PHE A 210 6.76 -0.57 13.73
N ASN A 211 8.06 -0.46 13.98
CA ASN A 211 8.69 -0.89 15.20
C ASN A 211 8.90 0.31 16.14
N ASN A 212 7.82 0.92 16.57
CA ASN A 212 7.81 2.21 17.28
C ASN A 212 7.26 2.13 18.72
N GLY A 213 7.04 0.94 19.26
CA GLY A 213 6.47 0.75 20.60
C GLY A 213 4.96 1.03 20.72
N LEU A 214 4.32 1.65 19.71
CA LEU A 214 2.86 1.70 19.61
C LEU A 214 2.38 0.39 18.99
N SER A 215 1.42 -0.27 19.61
CA SER A 215 0.79 -1.47 19.07
C SER A 215 -0.16 -1.12 17.90
N VAL A 216 0.35 -0.43 16.89
CA VAL A 216 -0.41 -0.13 15.69
C VAL A 216 -0.46 -1.38 14.81
N SER A 217 -1.65 -1.80 14.46
CA SER A 217 -1.84 -2.85 13.46
C SER A 217 -1.24 -2.42 12.12
N ALA A 218 -0.83 -3.40 11.31
CA ALA A 218 -0.25 -3.16 9.99
C ALA A 218 -1.01 -2.13 9.16
N VAL A 219 -0.27 -1.23 8.54
CA VAL A 219 -0.80 -0.13 7.73
C VAL A 219 -0.72 -0.49 6.26
N SER A 220 -1.83 -0.34 5.55
CA SER A 220 -1.85 -0.52 4.09
C SER A 220 -1.18 0.65 3.39
N LEU A 221 -0.16 0.35 2.58
CA LEU A 221 0.50 1.36 1.77
C LEU A 221 -0.32 1.72 0.53
N VAL A 222 -0.27 2.98 0.10
CA VAL A 222 -0.91 3.40 -1.15
C VAL A 222 -0.23 2.73 -2.37
N ASN A 223 -1.03 2.33 -3.35
CA ASN A 223 -0.67 1.35 -4.39
C ASN A 223 0.55 1.66 -5.27
N ASN A 224 0.98 2.90 -5.39
CA ASN A 224 2.09 3.28 -6.28
C ASN A 224 3.47 3.35 -5.62
N GLN A 225 3.56 3.08 -4.32
CA GLN A 225 4.81 3.19 -3.57
C GLN A 225 5.67 1.93 -3.62
N VAL A 226 5.07 0.80 -3.99
CA VAL A 226 5.73 -0.50 -3.93
C VAL A 226 5.71 -1.21 -5.26
N THR A 227 6.71 -2.05 -5.45
CA THR A 227 6.80 -2.99 -6.57
C THR A 227 6.70 -4.41 -6.03
N PHE A 228 5.85 -5.23 -6.65
CA PHE A 228 5.75 -6.67 -6.38
C PHE A 228 6.43 -7.47 -7.48
N LYS A 229 7.26 -8.43 -7.09
CA LYS A 229 7.98 -9.30 -8.02
C LYS A 229 7.79 -10.77 -7.65
N SER A 230 7.47 -11.60 -8.63
CA SER A 230 7.43 -13.06 -8.46
C SER A 230 8.74 -13.68 -8.96
N SER A 231 9.31 -14.59 -8.17
CA SER A 231 10.50 -15.37 -8.58
C SER A 231 10.21 -16.33 -9.73
N LYS A 232 8.92 -16.71 -9.93
CA LYS A 232 8.53 -17.69 -10.96
C LYS A 232 7.26 -17.26 -11.71
N PRO A 233 7.35 -16.32 -12.65
CA PRO A 233 6.18 -15.80 -13.40
C PRO A 233 5.45 -16.88 -14.21
N SER A 234 6.06 -18.03 -14.46
CA SER A 234 5.41 -19.18 -15.10
C SER A 234 4.41 -19.90 -14.18
N VAL A 235 4.55 -19.75 -12.87
CA VAL A 235 3.65 -20.28 -11.83
C VAL A 235 2.68 -19.20 -11.36
N ALA A 236 3.20 -18.05 -11.00
CA ALA A 236 2.47 -16.89 -10.48
C ALA A 236 3.01 -15.61 -11.12
N LYS A 237 2.24 -14.97 -11.99
CA LYS A 237 2.65 -13.75 -12.70
C LYS A 237 2.08 -12.52 -12.00
N VAL A 238 2.94 -11.57 -11.68
CA VAL A 238 2.51 -10.26 -11.17
C VAL A 238 2.39 -9.26 -12.34
N LYS A 239 1.33 -8.47 -12.33
CA LYS A 239 1.12 -7.34 -13.25
C LYS A 239 0.11 -6.37 -12.64
N ASN A 240 0.47 -5.08 -12.55
CA ASN A 240 -0.38 -4.01 -12.00
C ASN A 240 -0.93 -4.38 -10.60
N ASN A 241 -0.06 -4.78 -9.71
CA ASN A 241 -0.38 -5.22 -8.35
C ASN A 241 -1.43 -6.35 -8.26
N ILE A 242 -1.51 -7.16 -9.30
CA ILE A 242 -2.36 -8.34 -9.34
C ILE A 242 -1.49 -9.58 -9.59
N LEU A 243 -1.66 -10.59 -8.74
CA LEU A 243 -1.06 -11.91 -8.91
C LEU A 243 -1.99 -12.80 -9.73
N TYR A 244 -1.50 -13.30 -10.85
CA TYR A 244 -2.23 -14.22 -11.73
C TYR A 244 -1.69 -15.63 -11.59
N ALA A 245 -2.55 -16.56 -11.18
CA ALA A 245 -2.22 -17.98 -11.19
C ALA A 245 -2.01 -18.49 -12.62
N LYS A 246 -0.87 -19.14 -12.89
CA LYS A 246 -0.50 -19.66 -14.22
C LYS A 246 -0.26 -21.16 -14.22
N ASP A 247 0.30 -21.72 -13.15
CA ASP A 247 0.56 -23.17 -12.98
C ASP A 247 0.62 -23.55 -11.51
N ASN A 248 0.70 -24.85 -11.22
CA ASN A 248 1.03 -25.34 -9.90
C ASN A 248 2.56 -25.25 -9.68
N GLY A 249 2.97 -25.06 -8.44
CA GLY A 249 4.36 -25.04 -8.03
C GLY A 249 4.69 -24.00 -6.99
N SER A 250 5.91 -24.02 -6.49
CA SER A 250 6.42 -23.04 -5.52
C SER A 250 6.91 -21.79 -6.23
N TYR A 251 6.75 -20.65 -5.57
CA TYR A 251 7.24 -19.34 -5.98
C TYR A 251 7.44 -18.46 -4.75
N SER A 252 8.21 -17.39 -4.88
CA SER A 252 8.31 -16.37 -3.85
C SER A 252 7.77 -15.05 -4.40
N LEU A 253 7.19 -14.24 -3.53
CA LEU A 253 6.81 -12.85 -3.79
C LEU A 253 7.72 -11.95 -3.01
N THR A 254 8.34 -11.00 -3.70
CA THR A 254 9.06 -9.89 -3.10
C THR A 254 8.21 -8.63 -3.23
N VAL A 255 8.01 -7.92 -2.13
CA VAL A 255 7.53 -6.54 -2.10
C VAL A 255 8.72 -5.64 -1.76
N SER A 256 8.90 -4.55 -2.48
CA SER A 256 9.95 -3.57 -2.22
C SER A 256 9.42 -2.15 -2.37
N LEU A 257 9.87 -1.26 -1.50
CA LEU A 257 9.53 0.15 -1.55
C LEU A 257 10.26 0.81 -2.74
N ASN A 258 9.54 1.61 -3.54
CA ASN A 258 10.10 2.22 -4.74
C ASN A 258 11.11 3.33 -4.41
N SER A 259 10.87 4.10 -3.34
CA SER A 259 11.77 5.18 -2.89
C SER A 259 13.07 4.64 -2.28
N ASN A 260 13.03 3.46 -1.67
CA ASN A 260 14.22 2.77 -1.15
C ASN A 260 14.06 1.25 -1.26
N PRO A 261 14.54 0.60 -2.33
CA PRO A 261 14.40 -0.84 -2.54
C PRO A 261 15.13 -1.72 -1.52
N ALA A 262 16.01 -1.17 -0.67
CA ALA A 262 16.61 -1.89 0.45
C ALA A 262 15.54 -2.30 1.48
N LEU A 263 14.47 -1.49 1.60
CA LEU A 263 13.27 -1.88 2.34
C LEU A 263 12.44 -2.83 1.48
N SER A 264 12.65 -4.11 1.69
CA SER A 264 11.94 -5.18 0.96
C SER A 264 11.71 -6.39 1.83
N SER A 265 10.71 -7.18 1.47
CA SER A 265 10.42 -8.47 2.08
C SER A 265 10.11 -9.51 1.01
N THR A 266 10.51 -10.75 1.27
CA THR A 266 10.26 -11.88 0.37
C THR A 266 9.64 -13.04 1.14
N GLU A 267 8.49 -13.50 0.67
CA GLU A 267 7.77 -14.63 1.25
C GLU A 267 7.58 -15.73 0.22
N SER A 268 7.61 -16.99 0.69
CA SER A 268 7.47 -18.16 -0.17
C SER A 268 6.06 -18.74 -0.11
N TYR A 269 5.55 -19.12 -1.27
CA TYR A 269 4.18 -19.63 -1.45
C TYR A 269 4.15 -20.87 -2.35
N VAL A 270 3.10 -21.65 -2.20
CA VAL A 270 2.81 -22.80 -3.07
C VAL A 270 1.47 -22.59 -3.78
N MET A 271 1.50 -22.54 -5.09
CA MET A 271 0.30 -22.55 -5.92
C MET A 271 -0.15 -23.98 -6.18
N SER A 272 -1.35 -24.34 -5.79
CA SER A 272 -1.92 -25.69 -5.98
C SER A 272 -3.33 -25.65 -6.54
N GLY A 273 -3.85 -26.79 -6.96
CA GLY A 273 -5.25 -26.89 -7.44
C GLY A 273 -5.53 -26.23 -8.80
N ILE A 274 -4.52 -25.75 -9.51
CA ILE A 274 -4.68 -25.07 -10.79
C ILE A 274 -5.00 -26.07 -11.89
N LYS A 275 -6.26 -26.06 -12.36
CA LYS A 275 -6.73 -26.89 -13.47
C LYS A 275 -6.71 -26.08 -14.77
N LYS A 276 -5.73 -26.35 -15.63
CA LYS A 276 -5.59 -25.69 -16.93
C LYS A 276 -6.67 -26.08 -17.91
N PRO A 277 -7.24 -25.13 -18.68
CA PRO A 277 -8.22 -25.46 -19.71
C PRO A 277 -7.57 -26.31 -20.82
N LYS A 278 -8.25 -27.33 -21.28
CA LYS A 278 -7.77 -28.23 -22.36
C LYS A 278 -8.58 -28.02 -23.63
N ALA A 279 -7.90 -28.03 -24.78
CA ALA A 279 -8.53 -28.17 -26.08
C ALA A 279 -7.83 -29.30 -26.84
N ASN A 280 -8.60 -30.26 -27.31
CA ASN A 280 -8.06 -31.39 -28.07
C ASN A 280 -8.41 -31.21 -29.55
N ILE A 281 -7.38 -30.98 -30.38
CA ILE A 281 -7.54 -30.93 -31.83
C ILE A 281 -7.98 -32.30 -32.36
N THR A 282 -9.06 -32.29 -33.11
CA THR A 282 -9.62 -33.55 -33.67
C THR A 282 -9.27 -33.73 -35.13
N SER A 283 -9.31 -32.65 -35.92
CA SER A 283 -8.94 -32.74 -37.34
C SER A 283 -8.45 -31.38 -37.87
N VAL A 284 -7.64 -31.48 -38.93
CA VAL A 284 -7.30 -30.35 -39.80
C VAL A 284 -7.54 -30.81 -41.25
N LYS A 285 -8.41 -30.11 -41.97
CA LYS A 285 -8.79 -30.46 -43.34
C LYS A 285 -8.57 -29.30 -44.30
N SER A 286 -8.06 -29.53 -45.49
CA SER A 286 -7.91 -28.55 -46.56
C SER A 286 -8.85 -28.92 -47.71
N LYS A 287 -10.11 -28.46 -47.64
CA LYS A 287 -11.11 -28.73 -48.68
C LYS A 287 -11.02 -27.78 -49.87
N LYS A 288 -10.63 -26.51 -49.63
CA LYS A 288 -10.46 -25.46 -50.64
C LYS A 288 -8.99 -25.02 -50.74
N LYS A 289 -8.59 -24.51 -51.94
CA LYS A 289 -7.26 -23.93 -52.16
C LYS A 289 -6.96 -22.83 -51.14
N LYS A 290 -5.70 -22.73 -50.66
CA LYS A 290 -5.20 -21.71 -49.75
C LYS A 290 -5.94 -21.63 -48.40
N GLN A 291 -6.60 -22.72 -47.95
CA GLN A 291 -7.44 -22.73 -46.76
C GLN A 291 -7.37 -24.05 -45.98
N ILE A 292 -7.45 -23.95 -44.66
CA ILE A 292 -7.68 -25.09 -43.77
C ILE A 292 -8.84 -24.84 -42.82
N THR A 293 -9.51 -25.91 -42.41
CA THR A 293 -10.47 -25.89 -41.29
C THR A 293 -9.92 -26.73 -40.18
N VAL A 294 -9.76 -26.12 -39.00
CA VAL A 294 -9.29 -26.77 -37.76
C VAL A 294 -10.50 -27.06 -36.88
N SER A 295 -10.63 -28.31 -36.41
CA SER A 295 -11.72 -28.71 -35.52
C SER A 295 -11.16 -29.30 -34.23
N TRP A 296 -11.89 -29.13 -33.11
CA TRP A 296 -11.47 -29.59 -31.79
C TRP A 296 -12.64 -29.97 -30.89
N LYS A 297 -12.33 -30.74 -29.83
CA LYS A 297 -13.24 -31.00 -28.70
C LYS A 297 -12.83 -30.18 -27.47
N ASN A 298 -13.82 -29.68 -26.77
CA ASN A 298 -13.67 -28.94 -25.53
C ASN A 298 -14.15 -29.82 -24.35
N ASN A 299 -13.29 -30.02 -23.35
CA ASN A 299 -13.59 -30.84 -22.18
C ASN A 299 -13.82 -30.01 -20.91
N ILE A 300 -13.85 -28.67 -20.99
CA ILE A 300 -13.95 -27.79 -19.82
C ILE A 300 -15.13 -26.83 -19.94
N LYS A 301 -15.99 -26.81 -18.93
CA LYS A 301 -17.19 -25.95 -18.91
C LYS A 301 -16.89 -24.44 -18.98
N ASN A 302 -15.76 -23.95 -18.45
CA ASN A 302 -15.45 -22.52 -18.29
C ASN A 302 -14.27 -22.07 -19.16
N VAL A 303 -14.42 -22.06 -20.47
CA VAL A 303 -13.46 -21.52 -21.46
C VAL A 303 -14.01 -20.23 -22.06
N THR A 304 -13.17 -19.22 -22.22
CA THR A 304 -13.55 -18.00 -22.94
C THR A 304 -13.33 -18.14 -24.44
N GLY A 305 -12.33 -18.93 -24.84
CA GLY A 305 -12.00 -19.14 -26.23
C GLY A 305 -10.77 -20.01 -26.46
N TYR A 306 -10.33 -20.05 -27.70
CA TYR A 306 -9.25 -20.89 -28.18
C TYR A 306 -8.23 -20.08 -28.95
N GLU A 307 -6.96 -20.46 -28.83
CA GLU A 307 -5.86 -19.94 -29.63
C GLU A 307 -5.28 -21.08 -30.48
N ILE A 308 -5.26 -20.85 -31.77
CA ILE A 308 -4.77 -21.81 -32.75
C ILE A 308 -3.47 -21.27 -33.31
N GLN A 309 -2.40 -22.05 -33.18
CA GLN A 309 -1.13 -21.77 -33.84
C GLN A 309 -0.97 -22.67 -35.07
N TYR A 310 -0.53 -22.05 -36.16
CA TYR A 310 -0.16 -22.75 -37.36
C TYR A 310 1.18 -22.25 -37.90
N SER A 311 2.03 -23.14 -38.32
CA SER A 311 3.40 -22.86 -38.70
C SER A 311 3.88 -23.74 -39.85
N THR A 312 4.75 -23.24 -40.70
CA THR A 312 5.44 -24.06 -41.71
C THR A 312 6.62 -24.85 -41.08
N SER A 313 6.95 -24.61 -39.81
CA SER A 313 7.95 -25.36 -39.06
C SER A 313 7.31 -26.18 -37.93
N LYS A 314 7.70 -27.44 -37.76
CA LYS A 314 7.29 -28.29 -36.65
C LYS A 314 7.72 -27.72 -35.28
N LYS A 315 8.78 -26.92 -35.25
CA LYS A 315 9.32 -26.27 -34.04
C LYS A 315 8.54 -25.05 -33.60
N PHE A 316 7.59 -24.55 -34.40
CA PHE A 316 6.80 -23.33 -34.11
C PHE A 316 7.66 -22.13 -33.76
N THR A 317 8.69 -21.86 -34.58
CA THR A 317 9.58 -20.69 -34.39
C THR A 317 8.81 -19.39 -34.58
N LYS A 318 9.25 -18.30 -33.95
CA LYS A 318 8.61 -16.97 -34.04
C LYS A 318 8.44 -16.50 -35.48
N LYS A 319 9.41 -16.75 -36.36
CA LYS A 319 9.40 -16.34 -37.77
C LYS A 319 8.38 -17.11 -38.63
N THR A 320 8.05 -18.35 -38.27
CA THR A 320 7.21 -19.24 -39.09
C THR A 320 5.80 -19.44 -38.53
N THR A 321 5.52 -19.00 -37.31
CA THR A 321 4.27 -19.26 -36.59
C THR A 321 3.34 -18.06 -36.67
N LYS A 322 2.09 -18.36 -37.05
CA LYS A 322 0.98 -17.41 -36.95
C LYS A 322 -0.05 -17.93 -35.95
N THR A 323 -0.77 -16.99 -35.32
CA THR A 323 -1.75 -17.28 -34.31
C THR A 323 -3.09 -16.65 -34.67
N VAL A 324 -4.16 -17.42 -34.53
CA VAL A 324 -5.55 -16.93 -34.68
C VAL A 324 -6.36 -17.32 -33.44
N THR A 325 -7.31 -16.47 -33.07
CA THR A 325 -8.19 -16.69 -31.93
C THR A 325 -9.59 -17.07 -32.41
N ALA A 326 -10.20 -18.02 -31.74
CA ALA A 326 -11.62 -18.34 -31.83
C ALA A 326 -12.29 -17.98 -30.49
N LYS A 327 -13.14 -16.94 -30.49
CA LYS A 327 -13.84 -16.47 -29.29
C LYS A 327 -15.12 -17.27 -29.07
N GLY A 328 -15.42 -17.58 -27.82
CA GLY A 328 -16.64 -18.27 -27.39
C GLY A 328 -16.43 -19.76 -27.04
N LYS A 329 -17.06 -20.17 -25.95
CA LYS A 329 -16.96 -21.54 -25.38
C LYS A 329 -17.57 -22.62 -26.29
N LYS A 330 -18.59 -22.27 -27.08
CA LYS A 330 -19.31 -23.21 -27.95
C LYS A 330 -18.61 -23.46 -29.29
N VAL A 331 -17.62 -22.64 -29.67
CA VAL A 331 -16.92 -22.78 -30.95
C VAL A 331 -16.05 -24.04 -30.96
N LYS A 332 -16.26 -24.89 -31.97
CA LYS A 332 -15.57 -26.18 -32.16
C LYS A 332 -14.74 -26.26 -33.42
N SER A 333 -14.77 -25.23 -34.25
CA SER A 333 -14.00 -25.15 -35.50
C SER A 333 -13.65 -23.72 -35.87
N LYS A 334 -12.57 -23.55 -36.65
CA LYS A 334 -12.14 -22.28 -37.23
C LYS A 334 -11.55 -22.49 -38.59
N LYS A 335 -11.99 -21.66 -39.54
CA LYS A 335 -11.44 -21.55 -40.88
C LYS A 335 -10.24 -20.60 -40.85
N ILE A 336 -9.15 -20.98 -41.49
CA ILE A 336 -7.93 -20.18 -41.67
C ILE A 336 -7.65 -20.11 -43.17
N SER A 337 -7.63 -18.92 -43.72
CA SER A 337 -7.47 -18.63 -45.14
C SER A 337 -6.12 -17.93 -45.43
N LYS A 338 -5.86 -17.63 -46.70
CA LYS A 338 -4.64 -16.94 -47.15
C LYS A 338 -3.35 -17.73 -46.86
N LEU A 339 -3.45 -19.05 -46.91
CA LEU A 339 -2.31 -19.95 -46.78
C LEU A 339 -1.62 -20.17 -48.15
N LYS A 340 -0.36 -20.58 -48.12
CA LYS A 340 0.37 -20.95 -49.35
C LYS A 340 -0.07 -22.35 -49.80
N SER A 341 -0.60 -22.47 -51.04
CA SER A 341 -0.91 -23.76 -51.62
C SER A 341 0.30 -24.66 -51.72
N LYS A 342 0.09 -25.96 -51.69
CA LYS A 342 1.09 -27.05 -51.73
C LYS A 342 2.10 -27.01 -50.59
N LYS A 343 2.02 -26.02 -49.66
CA LYS A 343 2.87 -25.97 -48.45
C LYS A 343 2.28 -26.80 -47.32
N THR A 344 3.20 -27.40 -46.52
CA THR A 344 2.84 -28.12 -45.29
C THR A 344 2.76 -27.17 -44.13
N TYR A 345 1.71 -27.31 -43.33
CA TYR A 345 1.52 -26.60 -42.07
C TYR A 345 1.36 -27.57 -40.92
N TYR A 346 1.94 -27.20 -39.78
CA TYR A 346 1.76 -27.83 -38.48
C TYR A 346 0.80 -26.97 -37.66
N VAL A 347 -0.19 -27.62 -37.04
CA VAL A 347 -1.29 -26.92 -36.34
C VAL A 347 -1.45 -27.47 -34.95
N ARG A 348 -1.56 -26.60 -33.96
CA ARG A 348 -1.89 -26.94 -32.57
C ARG A 348 -2.86 -25.92 -32.00
N ILE A 349 -3.59 -26.30 -30.95
CA ILE A 349 -4.60 -25.45 -30.30
C ILE A 349 -4.42 -25.50 -28.80
N ARG A 350 -4.74 -24.41 -28.12
CA ARG A 350 -4.95 -24.36 -26.68
C ARG A 350 -6.22 -23.58 -26.34
N ALA A 351 -6.85 -23.91 -25.22
CA ALA A 351 -7.95 -23.14 -24.66
C ALA A 351 -7.42 -22.05 -23.73
N TYR A 352 -8.22 -21.00 -23.53
CA TYR A 352 -7.93 -19.98 -22.54
C TYR A 352 -9.19 -19.51 -21.82
N LYS A 353 -9.00 -19.00 -20.57
CA LYS A 353 -9.94 -18.18 -19.82
C LYS A 353 -9.42 -16.75 -19.77
N ASN A 354 -10.31 -15.78 -19.86
CA ASN A 354 -9.94 -14.40 -19.53
C ASN A 354 -9.80 -14.26 -18.02
N GLN A 355 -8.81 -13.48 -17.62
CA GLN A 355 -8.58 -13.00 -16.27
C GLN A 355 -8.81 -11.49 -16.24
N SER A 356 -8.60 -10.86 -15.09
CA SER A 356 -8.67 -9.41 -14.92
C SER A 356 -7.70 -8.68 -15.86
N GLN A 357 -8.00 -7.44 -16.22
CA GLN A 357 -7.14 -6.55 -17.00
C GLN A 357 -6.61 -7.15 -18.32
N GLY A 358 -7.44 -7.92 -19.01
CA GLY A 358 -7.08 -8.52 -20.31
C GLY A 358 -6.10 -9.68 -20.27
N GLU A 359 -5.64 -10.09 -19.09
CA GLU A 359 -4.79 -11.27 -18.94
C GLU A 359 -5.54 -12.54 -19.29
N LYS A 360 -4.82 -13.51 -19.87
CA LYS A 360 -5.37 -14.80 -20.25
C LYS A 360 -4.69 -15.93 -19.51
N PHE A 361 -5.49 -16.83 -18.98
CA PHE A 361 -5.04 -18.09 -18.41
C PHE A 361 -5.10 -19.19 -19.46
N TYR A 362 -3.95 -19.62 -19.96
CA TYR A 362 -3.83 -20.56 -21.04
C TYR A 362 -3.67 -22.01 -20.57
N GLY A 363 -4.31 -22.92 -21.27
CA GLY A 363 -4.02 -24.34 -21.20
C GLY A 363 -2.75 -24.72 -21.96
N LYS A 364 -2.33 -25.99 -21.79
CA LYS A 364 -1.29 -26.56 -22.63
C LYS A 364 -1.78 -26.71 -24.07
N TYR A 365 -0.86 -26.62 -25.03
CA TYR A 365 -1.18 -26.94 -26.43
C TYR A 365 -1.58 -28.41 -26.59
N SER A 366 -2.49 -28.66 -27.53
CA SER A 366 -2.82 -30.01 -28.00
C SER A 366 -1.64 -30.68 -28.71
N LYS A 367 -1.79 -31.94 -29.03
CA LYS A 367 -0.95 -32.58 -30.05
C LYS A 367 -0.95 -31.75 -31.34
N THR A 368 0.17 -31.80 -32.06
CA THR A 368 0.31 -31.13 -33.36
C THR A 368 -0.20 -32.03 -34.49
N LEU A 369 -1.05 -31.48 -35.36
CA LEU A 369 -1.44 -32.14 -36.60
C LEU A 369 -0.74 -31.47 -37.79
N LYS A 370 -0.43 -32.27 -38.82
CA LYS A 370 0.22 -31.87 -40.08
C LYS A 370 -0.79 -31.88 -41.18
N ILE A 371 -0.77 -30.89 -42.07
CA ILE A 371 -1.65 -30.79 -43.25
C ILE A 371 -0.88 -30.16 -44.42
N LYS A 372 -1.01 -30.72 -45.62
CA LYS A 372 -0.61 -30.08 -46.88
C LYS A 372 -1.82 -29.32 -47.43
N VAL A 373 -1.64 -28.03 -47.68
CA VAL A 373 -2.71 -27.15 -48.16
C VAL A 373 -2.95 -27.36 -49.63
N LYS A 374 -4.21 -27.50 -50.03
CA LYS A 374 -4.62 -27.53 -51.43
C LYS A 374 -4.29 -26.27 -52.17
#